data_3592c080b36afe2731dee7ec3287b2bf
#
_entry.id   3592c080b36afe2731dee7ec3287b2bf
#
_cell.length_a   1.000
_cell.length_b   1.000
_cell.length_c   1.000
_cell.angle_alpha   90.00
_cell.angle_beta   90.00
_cell.angle_gamma   90.00
#
_symmetry.space_group_name_H-M   'P 1'
#
loop_
_entity.id
_entity.type
_entity.pdbx_description
1 polymer ?
#
loop_
_entity_poly.entity_id
_entity_poly.type
_entity_poly.pdbx_seq_one_letter_code
_entity_poly.pdbx_strand_id
1 'polypeptide(L)'
;MLNNKELARLIDELWNKFWSGGIANPLTAIEQITYLIFMKRIDDLDLERIQKAEFSNEEYISIFDGLYPELTVEEEKELADGKVDKVNRVEKKTLRWSEFRYISPNDLKLKHIQEYVFPFIKELGGENAHFTTYMKNAVFIIPTPSLLDEAIETIEQIFAEIKKDTNEHQDIQGDVYEMLLNEIASAGKNGQFRTPRHIIQMVVELVNPQPNHKIGDPACGTAGFLLGAYQHTQKILRESGALASMKDAEKELYESQYKGYDIDVTMVRLGLMNLMMHGIDNPNIEYTDTLSKKFNHAELGTYDTILANPPFTGNLNKGEIDSETLNLSTTKTELLFIERIYTMLRKGGTAGIIIPQGVLFGTAKAFVEARKIMIEDSQLKAVITMPSGVFKPYAGVATAVLIFTKTGQTDDVWFYEMEGDGLTLDDKRQDSNVNDIPDVIEKYYARDAKVENNRKAKCFFVSKAEIVENDYDLSFNTYKEEVYKEIKYDEPSVILKKLEGIERDIIDELKEIKSLF
;
A
#
# COMPACT_ATOMS: atom_id res chain seq x y z
N MET A 1 0.65 -2.01 15.32
CA MET A 1 1.10 -0.61 15.05
C MET A 1 1.95 -0.17 16.21
N LEU A 2 3.06 0.50 15.93
CA LEU A 2 3.87 1.10 16.98
C LEU A 2 3.01 2.18 17.67
N ASN A 3 2.59 1.91 18.91
CA ASN A 3 1.87 2.87 19.75
C ASN A 3 2.87 3.91 20.31
N ASN A 4 3.77 4.40 19.43
CA ASN A 4 4.84 5.32 19.79
C ASN A 4 4.39 6.76 19.51
N LYS A 5 3.84 7.39 20.55
CA LYS A 5 3.38 8.80 20.50
C LYS A 5 4.49 9.77 20.08
N GLU A 6 5.74 9.46 20.41
CA GLU A 6 6.87 10.30 20.06
C GLU A 6 7.17 10.22 18.54
N LEU A 7 7.06 9.03 17.95
CA LEU A 7 7.23 8.87 16.52
C LEU A 7 6.14 9.60 15.73
N ALA A 8 4.88 9.48 16.15
CA ALA A 8 3.77 10.23 15.54
C ALA A 8 4.02 11.75 15.64
N ARG A 9 4.46 12.24 16.81
CA ARG A 9 4.80 13.66 17.01
C ARG A 9 5.91 14.14 16.07
N LEU A 10 6.95 13.35 15.90
CA LEU A 10 8.08 13.68 15.00
C LEU A 10 7.65 13.72 13.52
N ILE A 11 6.76 12.83 13.12
CA ILE A 11 6.18 12.79 11.78
C ILE A 11 5.33 14.03 11.51
N ASP A 12 4.44 14.39 12.45
CA ASP A 12 3.65 15.61 12.37
C ASP A 12 4.55 16.86 12.33
N GLU A 13 5.62 16.87 13.11
CA GLU A 13 6.60 17.96 13.12
C GLU A 13 7.29 18.11 11.76
N LEU A 14 7.76 17.00 11.17
CA LEU A 14 8.36 16.99 9.84
C LEU A 14 7.40 17.55 8.79
N TRP A 15 6.15 17.11 8.83
CA TRP A 15 5.10 17.59 7.95
C TRP A 15 4.87 19.10 8.07
N ASN A 16 4.71 19.58 9.31
CA ASN A 16 4.46 20.99 9.59
C ASN A 16 5.63 21.90 9.14
N LYS A 17 6.88 21.41 9.23
CA LYS A 17 8.06 22.12 8.73
C LYS A 17 7.99 22.32 7.20
N PHE A 18 7.60 21.30 6.46
CA PHE A 18 7.44 21.42 5.00
C PHE A 18 6.32 22.37 4.62
N TRP A 19 5.17 22.26 5.31
CA TRP A 19 4.04 23.15 5.10
C TRP A 19 4.36 24.62 5.38
N SER A 20 4.92 24.89 6.55
CA SER A 20 5.32 26.27 6.94
C SER A 20 6.54 26.78 6.17
N GLY A 21 7.39 25.88 5.69
CA GLY A 21 8.57 26.18 4.89
C GLY A 21 8.31 26.51 3.42
N GLY A 22 7.02 26.57 2.99
CA GLY A 22 6.62 27.05 1.65
C GLY A 22 6.25 25.95 0.67
N ILE A 23 6.19 24.68 1.07
CA ILE A 23 5.72 23.57 0.23
C ILE A 23 4.26 23.24 0.62
N ALA A 24 3.33 24.05 0.08
CA ALA A 24 1.91 23.97 0.43
C ALA A 24 1.14 22.86 -0.32
N ASN A 25 1.71 22.24 -1.34
CA ASN A 25 1.08 21.11 -2.02
C ASN A 25 1.43 19.81 -1.29
N PRO A 26 0.44 19.08 -0.75
CA PRO A 26 0.68 17.84 -0.01
C PRO A 26 1.47 16.79 -0.78
N LEU A 27 1.13 16.53 -2.04
CA LEU A 27 1.84 15.54 -2.88
C LEU A 27 3.30 15.93 -3.09
N THR A 28 3.56 17.21 -3.29
CA THR A 28 4.93 17.72 -3.43
C THR A 28 5.71 17.57 -2.12
N ALA A 29 5.10 17.88 -0.98
CA ALA A 29 5.75 17.68 0.32
C ALA A 29 6.08 16.20 0.56
N ILE A 30 5.12 15.30 0.28
CA ILE A 30 5.32 13.84 0.34
C ILE A 30 6.53 13.43 -0.51
N GLU A 31 6.55 13.87 -1.75
CA GLU A 31 7.61 13.52 -2.69
C GLU A 31 8.99 13.97 -2.18
N GLN A 32 9.11 15.20 -1.69
CA GLN A 32 10.38 15.73 -1.17
C GLN A 32 10.82 15.04 0.13
N ILE A 33 9.92 14.80 1.06
CA ILE A 33 10.20 14.03 2.29
C ILE A 33 10.66 12.61 1.92
N THR A 34 9.97 11.98 0.97
CA THR A 34 10.33 10.65 0.49
C THR A 34 11.73 10.61 -0.10
N TYR A 35 12.14 11.62 -0.88
CA TYR A 35 13.51 11.67 -1.40
C TYR A 35 14.55 11.70 -0.28
N LEU A 36 14.35 12.47 0.77
CA LEU A 36 15.28 12.52 1.91
C LEU A 36 15.35 11.18 2.65
N ILE A 37 14.19 10.56 2.91
CA ILE A 37 14.13 9.25 3.57
C ILE A 37 14.79 8.17 2.70
N PHE A 38 14.55 8.22 1.39
CA PHE A 38 15.17 7.31 0.44
C PHE A 38 16.70 7.45 0.44
N MET A 39 17.23 8.68 0.40
CA MET A 39 18.67 8.93 0.52
C MET A 39 19.25 8.32 1.82
N LYS A 40 18.57 8.52 2.94
CA LYS A 40 18.96 7.95 4.23
C LYS A 40 18.95 6.42 4.19
N ARG A 41 17.87 5.82 3.69
CA ARG A 41 17.71 4.37 3.69
C ARG A 41 18.68 3.66 2.74
N ILE A 42 18.95 4.24 1.57
CA ILE A 42 19.93 3.67 0.63
C ILE A 42 21.35 3.66 1.23
N ASP A 43 21.74 4.72 1.95
CA ASP A 43 23.02 4.73 2.68
C ASP A 43 23.05 3.64 3.78
N ASP A 44 22.00 3.53 4.59
CA ASP A 44 21.91 2.50 5.63
C ASP A 44 21.97 1.09 5.02
N LEU A 45 21.25 0.82 3.92
CA LEU A 45 21.27 -0.49 3.24
C LEU A 45 22.66 -0.85 2.68
N ASP A 46 23.35 0.12 2.10
CA ASP A 46 24.70 -0.09 1.59
C ASP A 46 25.69 -0.39 2.73
N LEU A 47 25.58 0.32 3.85
CA LEU A 47 26.40 0.05 5.05
C LEU A 47 26.08 -1.32 5.65
N GLU A 48 24.82 -1.74 5.70
CA GLU A 48 24.43 -3.10 6.13
C GLU A 48 25.03 -4.18 5.22
N ARG A 49 25.05 -3.95 3.90
CA ARG A 49 25.66 -4.87 2.91
C ARG A 49 27.17 -4.97 3.07
N ILE A 50 27.85 -3.85 3.29
CA ILE A 50 29.29 -3.82 3.57
C ILE A 50 29.60 -4.66 4.82
N GLN A 51 28.89 -4.41 5.94
CA GLN A 51 29.09 -5.15 7.18
C GLN A 51 28.83 -6.66 7.02
N LYS A 52 27.78 -7.02 6.28
CA LYS A 52 27.47 -8.42 6.00
C LYS A 52 28.57 -9.09 5.17
N ALA A 53 29.06 -8.43 4.13
CA ALA A 53 30.13 -8.94 3.27
C ALA A 53 31.46 -9.11 4.05
N GLU A 54 31.82 -8.16 4.92
CA GLU A 54 32.95 -8.27 5.83
C GLU A 54 32.81 -9.48 6.77
N PHE A 55 31.61 -9.72 7.32
CA PHE A 55 31.37 -10.83 8.21
C PHE A 55 31.40 -12.19 7.49
N SER A 56 30.87 -12.28 6.26
CA SER A 56 30.85 -13.50 5.45
C SER A 56 32.14 -13.72 4.64
N ASN A 57 33.07 -12.76 4.67
CA ASN A 57 34.29 -12.73 3.86
C ASN A 57 33.99 -12.81 2.34
N GLU A 58 32.93 -12.14 1.91
CA GLU A 58 32.53 -11.96 0.52
C GLU A 58 32.98 -10.59 -0.01
N GLU A 59 33.20 -10.46 -1.32
CA GLU A 59 33.44 -9.17 -1.94
C GLU A 59 32.12 -8.43 -2.18
N TYR A 60 32.03 -7.17 -1.72
CA TYR A 60 30.94 -6.27 -2.02
C TYR A 60 31.51 -4.90 -2.46
N ILE A 61 31.04 -4.42 -3.61
CA ILE A 61 31.41 -3.09 -4.11
C ILE A 61 30.28 -2.14 -3.75
N SER A 62 30.59 -1.14 -2.92
CA SER A 62 29.61 -0.14 -2.52
C SER A 62 29.16 0.70 -3.72
N ILE A 63 27.88 1.04 -3.77
CA ILE A 63 27.34 2.00 -4.76
C ILE A 63 27.96 3.40 -4.61
N PHE A 64 28.54 3.69 -3.43
CA PHE A 64 29.21 4.96 -3.12
C PHE A 64 30.73 4.91 -3.32
N ASP A 65 31.26 3.91 -4.03
CA ASP A 65 32.67 3.85 -4.40
C ASP A 65 32.93 4.55 -5.74
N GLY A 66 34.08 5.24 -5.85
CA GLY A 66 34.52 5.92 -7.06
C GLY A 66 34.15 7.40 -7.13
N LEU A 67 34.06 7.93 -8.34
CA LEU A 67 33.78 9.34 -8.63
C LEU A 67 32.42 9.50 -9.34
N TYR A 68 31.74 10.62 -9.08
CA TYR A 68 30.49 11.00 -9.73
C TYR A 68 30.58 12.42 -10.35
N PRO A 69 30.05 12.65 -11.56
CA PRO A 69 29.46 11.65 -12.46
C PRO A 69 30.49 10.64 -12.96
N GLU A 70 30.02 9.43 -13.27
CA GLU A 70 30.82 8.42 -13.96
C GLU A 70 31.03 8.87 -15.40
N LEU A 71 32.24 8.69 -15.91
CA LEU A 71 32.56 8.96 -17.31
C LEU A 71 32.78 7.65 -18.04
N THR A 72 32.34 7.59 -19.28
CA THR A 72 32.71 6.51 -20.18
C THR A 72 34.19 6.52 -20.48
N VAL A 73 34.75 5.41 -20.91
CA VAL A 73 36.18 5.31 -21.29
C VAL A 73 36.52 6.31 -22.37
N GLU A 74 35.59 6.65 -23.26
CA GLU A 74 35.77 7.64 -24.33
C GLU A 74 35.81 9.06 -23.75
N GLU A 75 34.91 9.42 -22.85
CA GLU A 75 34.87 10.72 -22.17
C GLU A 75 36.09 10.93 -21.27
N GLU A 76 36.57 9.89 -20.56
CA GLU A 76 37.81 9.97 -19.78
C GLU A 76 39.02 10.27 -20.68
N LYS A 77 39.03 9.67 -21.87
CA LYS A 77 40.10 9.89 -22.86
C LYS A 77 40.04 11.31 -23.47
N GLU A 78 38.82 11.78 -23.77
CA GLU A 78 38.62 13.15 -24.27
C GLU A 78 38.95 14.20 -23.22
N LEU A 79 38.64 13.95 -21.95
CA LEU A 79 39.00 14.78 -20.82
C LEU A 79 40.54 14.84 -20.64
N ALA A 80 41.21 13.67 -20.74
CA ALA A 80 42.66 13.57 -20.67
C ALA A 80 43.37 14.29 -21.84
N ASP A 81 42.77 14.22 -23.04
CA ASP A 81 43.24 14.90 -24.25
C ASP A 81 42.95 16.42 -24.26
N GLY A 82 42.23 16.95 -23.26
CA GLY A 82 41.82 18.35 -23.17
C GLY A 82 40.81 18.79 -24.22
N LYS A 83 40.05 17.84 -24.78
CA LYS A 83 39.00 18.07 -25.79
C LYS A 83 37.67 18.47 -25.21
N VAL A 84 37.46 18.19 -23.93
CA VAL A 84 36.24 18.51 -23.18
C VAL A 84 36.60 19.35 -21.96
N ASP A 85 35.72 20.30 -21.59
CA ASP A 85 35.89 21.11 -20.40
C ASP A 85 35.91 20.24 -19.14
N LYS A 86 36.62 20.68 -18.09
CA LYS A 86 36.71 19.96 -16.81
C LYS A 86 35.33 19.67 -16.26
N VAL A 87 34.96 18.40 -16.24
CA VAL A 87 33.77 17.92 -15.49
C VAL A 87 34.09 17.98 -14.00
N ASN A 88 33.31 18.73 -13.24
CA ASN A 88 33.45 18.75 -11.78
C ASN A 88 32.94 17.40 -11.24
N ARG A 89 33.87 16.56 -10.81
CA ARG A 89 33.57 15.24 -10.20
C ARG A 89 33.82 15.32 -8.70
N VAL A 90 32.97 14.61 -7.98
CA VAL A 90 33.08 14.44 -6.52
C VAL A 90 33.27 12.97 -6.17
N GLU A 91 33.91 12.68 -5.05
CA GLU A 91 33.96 11.32 -4.55
C GLU A 91 32.53 10.88 -4.18
N LYS A 92 32.06 9.74 -4.68
CA LYS A 92 30.74 9.18 -4.38
C LYS A 92 30.50 9.03 -2.89
N LYS A 93 31.56 8.79 -2.10
CA LYS A 93 31.50 8.78 -0.64
C LYS A 93 30.85 10.04 -0.06
N THR A 94 31.06 11.22 -0.66
CA THR A 94 30.47 12.48 -0.19
C THR A 94 28.96 12.57 -0.48
N LEU A 95 28.41 11.64 -1.26
CA LEU A 95 26.98 11.55 -1.60
C LEU A 95 26.19 10.73 -0.57
N ARG A 96 26.88 10.08 0.38
CA ARG A 96 26.24 9.36 1.47
C ARG A 96 25.49 10.31 2.39
N TRP A 97 24.34 9.89 2.88
CA TRP A 97 23.61 10.61 3.93
C TRP A 97 24.47 10.85 5.16
N SER A 98 25.21 9.84 5.59
CA SER A 98 26.14 9.87 6.73
C SER A 98 27.27 10.91 6.58
N GLU A 99 27.58 11.36 5.37
CA GLU A 99 28.61 12.35 5.08
C GLU A 99 27.99 13.73 4.81
N PHE A 100 27.05 13.85 3.84
CA PHE A 100 26.57 15.16 3.43
C PHE A 100 25.75 15.90 4.50
N ARG A 101 25.13 15.19 5.41
CA ARG A 101 24.38 15.81 6.51
C ARG A 101 25.23 16.75 7.37
N TYR A 102 26.55 16.57 7.41
CA TYR A 102 27.49 17.39 8.16
C TYR A 102 28.10 18.55 7.35
N ILE A 103 27.78 18.67 6.07
CA ILE A 103 28.29 19.80 5.26
C ILE A 103 27.81 21.11 5.87
N SER A 104 28.75 22.04 6.04
CA SER A 104 28.50 23.39 6.59
C SER A 104 29.22 24.42 5.72
N PRO A 105 28.63 25.61 5.48
CA PRO A 105 27.27 26.03 5.90
C PRO A 105 26.13 25.37 5.13
N ASN A 106 24.88 25.53 5.59
CA ASN A 106 23.71 24.81 5.06
C ASN A 106 23.38 25.10 3.58
N ASP A 107 23.76 26.28 3.07
CA ASP A 107 23.63 26.61 1.64
C ASP A 107 24.54 25.75 0.76
N LEU A 108 25.74 25.42 1.22
CA LEU A 108 26.61 24.46 0.52
C LEU A 108 26.04 23.03 0.57
N LYS A 109 25.41 22.65 1.70
CA LYS A 109 24.72 21.35 1.82
C LYS A 109 23.59 21.24 0.81
N LEU A 110 22.69 22.23 0.75
CA LEU A 110 21.59 22.25 -0.21
C LEU A 110 22.10 22.19 -1.66
N LYS A 111 23.11 22.97 -1.97
CA LYS A 111 23.75 22.98 -3.30
C LYS A 111 24.36 21.62 -3.64
N HIS A 112 25.07 21.00 -2.71
CA HIS A 112 25.67 19.67 -2.91
C HIS A 112 24.61 18.59 -3.17
N ILE A 113 23.50 18.64 -2.44
CA ILE A 113 22.38 17.71 -2.68
C ILE A 113 21.77 17.93 -4.06
N GLN A 114 21.52 19.18 -4.44
CA GLN A 114 20.90 19.49 -5.74
C GLN A 114 21.78 19.17 -6.94
N GLU A 115 23.11 19.41 -6.83
CA GLU A 115 24.04 19.25 -7.94
C GLU A 115 24.62 17.84 -8.07
N TYR A 116 24.71 17.07 -6.97
CA TYR A 116 25.39 15.77 -6.98
C TYR A 116 24.56 14.64 -6.36
N VAL A 117 24.05 14.79 -5.12
CA VAL A 117 23.36 13.68 -4.44
C VAL A 117 22.07 13.29 -5.15
N PHE A 118 21.19 14.25 -5.42
CA PHE A 118 19.90 13.95 -6.06
C PHE A 118 20.05 13.46 -7.51
N PRO A 119 20.93 14.03 -8.36
CA PRO A 119 21.26 13.42 -9.65
C PRO A 119 21.77 11.99 -9.56
N PHE A 120 22.70 11.70 -8.65
CA PHE A 120 23.18 10.33 -8.39
C PHE A 120 22.04 9.37 -8.00
N ILE A 121 21.18 9.79 -7.07
CA ILE A 121 20.03 8.98 -6.63
C ILE A 121 19.09 8.64 -7.80
N LYS A 122 18.90 9.55 -8.76
CA LYS A 122 18.03 9.30 -9.93
C LYS A 122 18.56 8.22 -10.87
N GLU A 123 19.84 7.92 -10.81
CA GLU A 123 20.55 6.97 -11.69
C GLU A 123 20.73 5.59 -11.04
N LEU A 124 20.23 5.40 -9.79
CA LEU A 124 20.39 4.21 -9.00
C LEU A 124 19.81 3.00 -9.69
N GLY A 125 19.85 2.28 -10.38
CA GLY A 125 19.27 1.13 -11.07
C GLY A 125 19.83 0.95 -12.47
N GLY A 126 20.66 1.90 -12.91
CA GLY A 126 21.23 1.90 -14.26
C GLY A 126 20.31 2.49 -15.33
N GLU A 127 20.80 2.63 -16.53
CA GLU A 127 20.14 3.38 -17.62
C GLU A 127 18.77 2.83 -18.03
N ASN A 128 18.57 1.53 -17.94
CA ASN A 128 17.37 0.85 -18.41
C ASN A 128 16.37 0.50 -17.30
N ALA A 129 16.67 0.86 -16.06
CA ALA A 129 15.78 0.58 -14.94
C ALA A 129 14.52 1.45 -14.98
N HIS A 130 13.38 0.90 -14.58
CA HIS A 130 12.13 1.66 -14.42
C HIS A 130 12.33 2.85 -13.47
N PHE A 131 13.06 2.64 -12.38
CA PHE A 131 13.37 3.70 -11.42
C PHE A 131 14.04 4.89 -12.09
N THR A 132 15.16 4.69 -12.80
CA THR A 132 15.89 5.75 -13.50
C THR A 132 15.00 6.47 -14.53
N THR A 133 14.22 5.71 -15.29
CA THR A 133 13.31 6.25 -16.30
C THR A 133 12.29 7.24 -15.69
N TYR A 134 11.64 6.89 -14.58
CA TYR A 134 10.62 7.74 -13.97
C TYR A 134 11.21 8.82 -13.06
N MET A 135 12.41 8.60 -12.50
CA MET A 135 13.12 9.60 -11.72
C MET A 135 13.77 10.69 -12.57
N LYS A 136 13.98 10.47 -13.88
CA LYS A 136 14.65 11.44 -14.77
C LYS A 136 14.08 12.85 -14.65
N ASN A 137 12.74 12.97 -14.61
CA ASN A 137 12.05 14.25 -14.51
C ASN A 137 11.71 14.66 -13.07
N ALA A 138 12.18 13.93 -12.06
CA ALA A 138 12.03 14.31 -10.66
C ALA A 138 12.88 15.53 -10.33
N VAL A 139 12.38 16.41 -9.48
CA VAL A 139 13.04 17.67 -9.09
C VAL A 139 13.09 17.78 -7.58
N PHE A 140 14.28 18.11 -7.06
CA PHE A 140 14.49 18.41 -5.65
C PHE A 140 14.27 19.90 -5.41
N ILE A 141 13.14 20.26 -4.80
CA ILE A 141 12.65 21.65 -4.70
C ILE A 141 12.57 22.19 -3.28
N ILE A 142 13.33 21.64 -2.32
CA ILE A 142 13.38 22.23 -0.97
C ILE A 142 13.89 23.67 -1.09
N PRO A 143 13.08 24.68 -0.66
CA PRO A 143 13.33 26.07 -1.06
C PRO A 143 14.44 26.75 -0.25
N THR A 144 14.71 26.28 0.96
CA THR A 144 15.66 26.96 1.86
C THR A 144 16.62 25.97 2.53
N PRO A 145 17.88 26.40 2.75
CA PRO A 145 18.85 25.61 3.50
C PRO A 145 18.42 25.28 4.93
N SER A 146 17.65 26.18 5.58
CA SER A 146 17.13 25.97 6.93
C SER A 146 16.12 24.84 6.98
N LEU A 147 15.14 24.83 6.05
CA LEU A 147 14.15 23.75 5.96
C LEU A 147 14.81 22.39 5.74
N LEU A 148 15.83 22.35 4.85
CA LEU A 148 16.60 21.14 4.61
C LEU A 148 17.27 20.61 5.88
N ASP A 149 17.94 21.49 6.61
CA ASP A 149 18.68 21.12 7.82
C ASP A 149 17.73 20.61 8.91
N GLU A 150 16.63 21.34 9.15
CA GLU A 150 15.58 20.93 10.08
C GLU A 150 14.92 19.60 9.70
N ALA A 151 14.72 19.36 8.40
CA ALA A 151 14.18 18.09 7.90
C ALA A 151 15.16 16.94 8.16
N ILE A 152 16.45 17.13 7.86
CA ILE A 152 17.50 16.13 8.13
C ILE A 152 17.55 15.80 9.63
N GLU A 153 17.55 16.79 10.50
CA GLU A 153 17.55 16.58 11.96
C GLU A 153 16.31 15.79 12.42
N THR A 154 15.13 16.14 11.92
CA THR A 154 13.90 15.44 12.30
C THR A 154 13.88 14.00 11.79
N ILE A 155 14.36 13.76 10.56
CA ILE A 155 14.52 12.40 10.02
C ILE A 155 15.49 11.58 10.87
N GLU A 156 16.62 12.14 11.29
CA GLU A 156 17.54 11.44 12.20
C GLU A 156 16.88 11.08 13.54
N GLN A 157 16.07 11.97 14.12
CA GLN A 157 15.31 11.69 15.33
C GLN A 157 14.28 10.57 15.13
N ILE A 158 13.56 10.58 14.00
CA ILE A 158 12.63 9.53 13.62
C ILE A 158 13.36 8.17 13.57
N PHE A 159 14.45 8.07 12.83
CA PHE A 159 15.22 6.82 12.72
C PHE A 159 15.86 6.38 14.05
N ALA A 160 16.26 7.32 14.90
CA ALA A 160 16.77 7.02 16.24
C ALA A 160 15.67 6.48 17.17
N GLU A 161 14.45 7.02 17.08
CA GLU A 161 13.30 6.56 17.87
C GLU A 161 12.90 5.14 17.50
N ILE A 162 12.93 4.82 16.19
CA ILE A 162 12.65 3.49 15.68
C ILE A 162 13.64 2.45 16.22
N LYS A 163 14.92 2.79 16.24
CA LYS A 163 15.97 1.88 16.73
C LYS A 163 15.81 1.52 18.20
N LYS A 164 15.04 2.28 18.99
CA LYS A 164 14.77 1.96 20.40
C LYS A 164 13.74 0.86 20.60
N ASP A 165 12.81 0.70 19.65
CA ASP A 165 11.64 -0.20 19.80
C ASP A 165 11.87 -1.61 19.21
N THR A 166 13.08 -1.95 18.74
CA THR A 166 13.32 -3.17 17.97
C THR A 166 13.70 -4.39 18.77
N ASN A 167 12.86 -5.40 18.72
CA ASN A 167 13.27 -6.81 18.77
C ASN A 167 13.83 -7.18 17.38
N GLU A 168 14.99 -7.79 17.34
CA GLU A 168 16.00 -7.97 16.28
C GLU A 168 15.58 -8.45 14.86
N HIS A 169 14.32 -8.53 14.47
CA HIS A 169 13.90 -9.22 13.21
C HIS A 169 12.86 -8.51 12.33
N GLN A 170 12.58 -7.22 12.54
CA GLN A 170 11.61 -6.50 11.68
C GLN A 170 12.32 -5.43 10.85
N ASP A 171 11.95 -5.34 9.56
CA ASP A 171 12.34 -4.23 8.68
C ASP A 171 11.59 -2.95 9.08
N ILE A 172 12.04 -2.37 10.20
CA ILE A 172 11.37 -1.24 10.85
C ILE A 172 11.60 0.06 10.07
N GLN A 173 12.71 0.13 9.34
CA GLN A 173 13.03 1.33 8.56
C GLN A 173 12.13 1.48 7.33
N GLY A 174 11.75 0.36 6.71
CA GLY A 174 10.71 0.34 5.68
C GLY A 174 9.33 0.66 6.26
N ASP A 175 9.02 0.13 7.45
CA ASP A 175 7.77 0.38 8.17
C ASP A 175 7.54 1.86 8.47
N VAL A 176 8.61 2.63 8.71
CA VAL A 176 8.53 4.10 8.92
C VAL A 176 8.16 4.84 7.65
N TYR A 177 8.71 4.45 6.54
CA TYR A 177 8.31 5.04 5.27
C TYR A 177 6.82 4.80 5.00
N GLU A 178 6.33 3.59 5.24
CA GLU A 178 4.91 3.30 5.15
C GLU A 178 4.08 4.12 6.13
N MET A 179 4.54 4.27 7.38
CA MET A 179 3.88 5.08 8.40
C MET A 179 3.86 6.56 7.99
N LEU A 180 4.98 7.11 7.54
CA LEU A 180 5.06 8.47 7.00
C LEU A 180 4.12 8.67 5.82
N LEU A 181 4.06 7.75 4.87
CA LEU A 181 3.10 7.80 3.77
C LEU A 181 1.65 7.74 4.27
N ASN A 182 1.34 7.03 5.35
CA ASN A 182 0.00 6.97 5.92
C ASN A 182 -0.40 8.27 6.61
N GLU A 183 0.47 8.83 7.47
CA GLU A 183 0.20 10.08 8.18
C GLU A 183 0.10 11.27 7.22
N ILE A 184 1.00 11.33 6.25
CA ILE A 184 1.04 12.41 5.26
C ILE A 184 -0.17 12.33 4.31
N ALA A 185 -0.59 11.14 3.93
CA ALA A 185 -1.79 10.96 3.12
C ALA A 185 -3.06 11.36 3.89
N SER A 186 -3.12 11.14 5.21
CA SER A 186 -4.25 11.58 6.05
C SER A 186 -4.34 13.10 6.19
N ALA A 187 -3.24 13.84 6.10
CA ALA A 187 -3.22 15.29 6.14
C ALA A 187 -3.64 15.97 4.82
N GLY A 188 -3.57 15.26 3.69
CA GLY A 188 -3.88 15.78 2.37
C GLY A 188 -5.28 15.44 1.89
N LYS A 189 -6.10 16.44 1.55
CA LYS A 189 -7.44 16.29 0.96
C LYS A 189 -7.46 15.70 -0.47
N ASN A 190 -6.36 15.17 -0.97
CA ASN A 190 -6.27 14.56 -2.30
C ASN A 190 -6.52 13.07 -2.19
N GLY A 191 -7.71 12.65 -2.59
CA GLY A 191 -8.32 11.33 -2.56
C GLY A 191 -7.58 10.14 -3.18
N GLN A 192 -6.28 10.02 -2.98
CA GLN A 192 -5.55 8.80 -3.31
C GLN A 192 -5.63 7.85 -2.13
N PHE A 193 -6.42 6.80 -2.33
CA PHE A 193 -6.74 5.80 -1.34
C PHE A 193 -5.53 4.90 -1.09
N ARG A 194 -5.03 4.90 0.15
CA ARG A 194 -4.06 3.90 0.58
C ARG A 194 -4.76 2.80 1.37
N THR A 195 -4.47 1.55 1.04
CA THR A 195 -4.99 0.42 1.79
C THR A 195 -4.25 0.31 3.13
N PRO A 196 -4.94 0.26 4.27
CA PRO A 196 -4.30 0.04 5.56
C PRO A 196 -3.48 -1.26 5.58
N ARG A 197 -2.29 -1.23 6.21
CA ARG A 197 -1.35 -2.34 6.20
C ARG A 197 -1.94 -3.66 6.71
N HIS A 198 -2.71 -3.61 7.80
CA HIS A 198 -3.37 -4.79 8.37
C HIS A 198 -4.41 -5.40 7.41
N ILE A 199 -5.07 -4.58 6.57
CA ILE A 199 -5.97 -5.04 5.51
C ILE A 199 -5.16 -5.67 4.36
N ILE A 200 -4.03 -5.05 3.96
CA ILE A 200 -3.12 -5.67 2.98
C ILE A 200 -2.68 -7.04 3.47
N GLN A 201 -2.21 -7.13 4.71
CA GLN A 201 -1.75 -8.39 5.32
C GLN A 201 -2.85 -9.45 5.35
N MET A 202 -4.08 -9.07 5.73
CA MET A 202 -5.22 -9.98 5.70
C MET A 202 -5.48 -10.52 4.29
N VAL A 203 -5.56 -9.64 3.28
CA VAL A 203 -5.83 -10.07 1.90
C VAL A 203 -4.70 -10.94 1.35
N VAL A 204 -3.45 -10.58 1.61
CA VAL A 204 -2.27 -11.37 1.23
C VAL A 204 -2.29 -12.74 1.88
N GLU A 205 -2.58 -12.83 3.19
CA GLU A 205 -2.69 -14.10 3.90
C GLU A 205 -3.79 -14.97 3.30
N LEU A 206 -4.98 -14.42 3.04
CA LEU A 206 -6.12 -15.16 2.48
C LEU A 206 -5.87 -15.67 1.05
N VAL A 207 -5.16 -14.91 0.23
CA VAL A 207 -4.79 -15.31 -1.16
C VAL A 207 -3.59 -16.25 -1.17
N ASN A 208 -2.67 -16.07 -0.23
CA ASN A 208 -1.47 -16.88 -0.02
C ASN A 208 -0.59 -17.01 -1.28
N PRO A 209 -0.05 -15.90 -1.82
CA PRO A 209 0.85 -15.94 -2.95
C PRO A 209 2.10 -16.77 -2.65
N GLN A 210 2.59 -17.51 -3.66
CA GLN A 210 3.76 -18.38 -3.50
C GLN A 210 5.01 -17.73 -4.12
N PRO A 211 6.24 -18.07 -3.68
CA PRO A 211 7.48 -17.46 -4.16
C PRO A 211 7.73 -17.58 -5.68
N ASN A 212 7.11 -18.54 -6.34
CA ASN A 212 7.24 -18.74 -7.79
C ASN A 212 6.07 -18.13 -8.59
N HIS A 213 5.19 -17.37 -7.93
CA HIS A 213 4.08 -16.71 -8.61
C HIS A 213 4.52 -15.40 -9.26
N LYS A 214 4.06 -15.16 -10.48
CA LYS A 214 4.03 -13.82 -11.05
C LYS A 214 2.88 -13.04 -10.41
N ILE A 215 3.21 -11.99 -9.69
CA ILE A 215 2.28 -11.22 -8.85
C ILE A 215 2.07 -9.84 -9.47
N GLY A 216 0.82 -9.44 -9.64
CA GLY A 216 0.46 -8.18 -10.26
C GLY A 216 -0.45 -7.30 -9.41
N ASP A 217 -0.33 -5.98 -9.62
CA ASP A 217 -1.28 -4.98 -9.14
C ASP A 217 -1.56 -3.96 -10.25
N PRO A 218 -2.76 -3.95 -10.86
CA PRO A 218 -3.08 -3.07 -11.98
C PRO A 218 -3.36 -1.61 -11.59
N ALA A 219 -3.36 -1.26 -10.30
CA ALA A 219 -3.57 0.08 -9.76
C ALA A 219 -2.80 0.22 -8.43
N CYS A 220 -1.47 0.07 -8.49
CA CYS A 220 -0.65 -0.25 -7.34
C CYS A 220 -0.41 0.92 -6.35
N GLY A 221 -0.66 2.17 -6.75
CA GLY A 221 -0.37 3.33 -5.92
C GLY A 221 1.09 3.32 -5.44
N THR A 222 1.28 3.33 -4.13
CA THR A 222 2.60 3.23 -3.49
C THR A 222 3.13 1.79 -3.36
N ALA A 223 2.58 0.84 -4.12
CA ALA A 223 2.97 -0.57 -4.17
C ALA A 223 2.75 -1.36 -2.86
N GLY A 224 1.77 -0.97 -2.04
CA GLY A 224 1.52 -1.62 -0.75
C GLY A 224 1.17 -3.11 -0.87
N PHE A 225 0.35 -3.53 -1.84
CA PHE A 225 0.03 -4.94 -2.06
C PHE A 225 1.22 -5.74 -2.60
N LEU A 226 2.02 -5.16 -3.50
CA LEU A 226 3.23 -5.81 -4.01
C LEU A 226 4.23 -6.03 -2.88
N LEU A 227 4.42 -5.02 -2.03
CA LEU A 227 5.27 -5.13 -0.86
C LEU A 227 4.76 -6.18 0.14
N GLY A 228 3.47 -6.17 0.46
CA GLY A 228 2.88 -7.17 1.35
C GLY A 228 3.05 -8.60 0.82
N ALA A 229 2.84 -8.80 -0.48
CA ALA A 229 3.08 -10.08 -1.14
C ALA A 229 4.56 -10.49 -1.10
N TYR A 230 5.49 -9.56 -1.33
CA TYR A 230 6.93 -9.79 -1.25
C TYR A 230 7.35 -10.21 0.16
N GLN A 231 6.90 -9.50 1.20
CA GLN A 231 7.18 -9.84 2.59
C GLN A 231 6.62 -11.23 2.98
N HIS A 232 5.42 -11.56 2.51
CA HIS A 232 4.79 -12.87 2.73
C HIS A 232 5.59 -14.00 2.10
N THR A 233 5.96 -13.87 0.83
CA THR A 233 6.74 -14.91 0.11
C THR A 233 8.17 -15.01 0.63
N GLN A 234 8.79 -13.89 1.04
CA GLN A 234 10.08 -13.91 1.76
C GLN A 234 10.01 -14.69 3.08
N LYS A 235 8.89 -14.54 3.82
CA LYS A 235 8.68 -15.32 5.05
C LYS A 235 8.67 -16.82 4.74
N ILE A 236 7.95 -17.25 3.70
CA ILE A 236 7.93 -18.65 3.25
C ILE A 236 9.34 -19.15 2.89
N LEU A 237 10.08 -18.35 2.10
CA LEU A 237 11.45 -18.68 1.70
C LEU A 237 12.41 -18.75 2.89
N ARG A 238 12.24 -17.90 3.89
CA ARG A 238 13.05 -17.89 5.11
C ARG A 238 12.75 -19.10 5.97
N GLU A 239 11.49 -19.43 6.18
CA GLU A 239 11.05 -20.59 6.96
C GLU A 239 11.48 -21.92 6.33
N SER A 240 11.55 -21.99 5.00
CA SER A 240 12.09 -23.16 4.27
C SER A 240 13.62 -23.21 4.19
N GLY A 241 14.33 -22.16 4.62
CA GLY A 241 15.78 -22.02 4.45
C GLY A 241 16.24 -21.67 3.03
N ALA A 242 15.33 -21.58 2.06
CA ALA A 242 15.67 -21.34 0.65
C ALA A 242 16.25 -19.93 0.42
N LEU A 243 15.82 -18.93 1.18
CA LEU A 243 16.31 -17.57 1.05
C LEU A 243 17.82 -17.44 1.28
N ALA A 244 18.35 -18.16 2.26
CA ALA A 244 19.78 -18.12 2.61
C ALA A 244 20.68 -18.78 1.56
N SER A 245 20.14 -19.65 0.71
CA SER A 245 20.86 -20.37 -0.34
C SER A 245 20.63 -19.81 -1.75
N MET A 246 19.79 -18.77 -1.87
CA MET A 246 19.41 -18.16 -3.15
C MET A 246 20.61 -17.42 -3.76
N LYS A 247 20.91 -17.70 -5.02
CA LYS A 247 21.95 -17.02 -5.79
C LYS A 247 21.42 -15.70 -6.37
N ASP A 248 22.32 -14.80 -6.73
CA ASP A 248 21.95 -13.48 -7.27
C ASP A 248 20.99 -13.57 -8.46
N ALA A 249 21.25 -14.44 -9.44
CA ALA A 249 20.35 -14.63 -10.58
C ALA A 249 18.96 -15.18 -10.18
N GLU A 250 18.88 -16.00 -9.15
CA GLU A 250 17.61 -16.51 -8.61
C GLU A 250 16.87 -15.41 -7.85
N LYS A 251 17.62 -14.56 -7.14
CA LYS A 251 17.08 -13.38 -6.45
C LYS A 251 16.51 -12.38 -7.46
N GLU A 252 17.26 -12.06 -8.51
CA GLU A 252 16.80 -11.17 -9.59
C GLU A 252 15.52 -11.71 -10.26
N LEU A 253 15.49 -13.00 -10.57
CA LEU A 253 14.28 -13.63 -11.12
C LEU A 253 13.11 -13.56 -10.13
N TYR A 254 13.34 -13.82 -8.84
CA TYR A 254 12.32 -13.74 -7.80
C TYR A 254 11.76 -12.31 -7.67
N GLU A 255 12.62 -11.30 -7.64
CA GLU A 255 12.22 -9.90 -7.55
C GLU A 255 11.45 -9.43 -8.81
N SER A 256 11.79 -9.93 -9.98
CA SER A 256 11.12 -9.62 -11.25
C SER A 256 9.68 -10.14 -11.35
N GLN A 257 9.25 -11.03 -10.43
CA GLN A 257 7.89 -11.56 -10.40
C GLN A 257 6.84 -10.53 -9.95
N TYR A 258 7.26 -9.41 -9.31
CA TYR A 258 6.36 -8.40 -8.77
C TYR A 258 6.23 -7.24 -9.75
N LYS A 259 5.03 -7.07 -10.33
CA LYS A 259 4.78 -6.03 -11.33
C LYS A 259 3.58 -5.17 -10.98
N GLY A 260 3.79 -3.86 -10.97
CA GLY A 260 2.76 -2.86 -10.69
C GLY A 260 2.48 -1.94 -11.88
N TYR A 261 1.32 -1.31 -11.85
CA TYR A 261 0.91 -0.30 -12.80
C TYR A 261 0.21 0.84 -12.08
N ASP A 262 0.45 2.08 -12.50
CA ASP A 262 -0.31 3.23 -12.04
C ASP A 262 -0.38 4.31 -13.13
N ILE A 263 -1.42 5.14 -13.09
CA ILE A 263 -1.63 6.27 -14.00
C ILE A 263 -1.03 7.60 -13.49
N ASP A 264 -0.53 7.60 -12.28
CA ASP A 264 0.11 8.76 -11.65
C ASP A 264 1.61 8.52 -11.52
N VAL A 265 2.40 9.34 -12.22
CA VAL A 265 3.86 9.21 -12.21
C VAL A 265 4.47 9.43 -10.82
N THR A 266 3.83 10.22 -9.96
CA THR A 266 4.27 10.41 -8.57
C THR A 266 4.07 9.12 -7.78
N MET A 267 2.92 8.44 -7.96
CA MET A 267 2.69 7.13 -7.33
C MET A 267 3.68 6.08 -7.82
N VAL A 268 3.98 6.05 -9.12
CA VAL A 268 5.01 5.17 -9.67
C VAL A 268 6.37 5.41 -8.99
N ARG A 269 6.80 6.66 -8.85
CA ARG A 269 8.07 7.00 -8.16
C ARG A 269 8.06 6.57 -6.70
N LEU A 270 6.98 6.90 -5.97
CA LEU A 270 6.82 6.54 -4.57
C LEU A 270 6.81 5.02 -4.38
N GLY A 271 6.11 4.30 -5.26
CA GLY A 271 6.05 2.84 -5.24
C GLY A 271 7.40 2.19 -5.52
N LEU A 272 8.14 2.67 -6.53
CA LEU A 272 9.48 2.19 -6.84
C LEU A 272 10.43 2.42 -5.65
N MET A 273 10.44 3.61 -5.06
CA MET A 273 11.24 3.90 -3.86
C MET A 273 10.83 3.03 -2.67
N ASN A 274 9.52 2.81 -2.47
CA ASN A 274 9.01 1.93 -1.43
C ASN A 274 9.58 0.51 -1.56
N LEU A 275 9.49 -0.08 -2.75
CA LEU A 275 10.02 -1.43 -3.00
C LEU A 275 11.54 -1.50 -2.83
N MET A 276 12.28 -0.49 -3.32
CA MET A 276 13.75 -0.42 -3.15
C MET A 276 14.16 -0.33 -1.68
N MET A 277 13.48 0.48 -0.89
CA MET A 277 13.75 0.61 0.55
C MET A 277 13.54 -0.69 1.33
N HIS A 278 12.73 -1.59 0.79
CA HIS A 278 12.51 -2.93 1.35
C HIS A 278 13.36 -4.03 0.70
N GLY A 279 14.38 -3.65 -0.08
CA GLY A 279 15.40 -4.54 -0.59
C GLY A 279 15.10 -5.21 -1.92
N ILE A 280 14.13 -4.70 -2.69
CA ILE A 280 13.95 -5.08 -4.11
C ILE A 280 14.86 -4.16 -4.93
N ASP A 281 15.92 -4.71 -5.50
CA ASP A 281 16.94 -3.91 -6.16
C ASP A 281 16.46 -3.31 -7.49
N ASN A 282 15.64 -4.05 -8.26
CA ASN A 282 15.09 -3.62 -9.54
C ASN A 282 13.55 -3.73 -9.57
N PRO A 283 12.82 -2.87 -8.84
CA PRO A 283 11.37 -2.93 -8.81
C PRO A 283 10.76 -2.59 -10.18
N ASN A 284 9.65 -3.27 -10.50
CA ASN A 284 8.98 -3.14 -11.78
C ASN A 284 7.59 -2.52 -11.61
N ILE A 285 7.49 -1.20 -11.74
CA ILE A 285 6.23 -0.47 -11.81
C ILE A 285 6.21 0.34 -13.10
N GLU A 286 5.14 0.22 -13.87
CA GLU A 286 4.97 0.93 -15.13
C GLU A 286 3.93 2.05 -15.00
N TYR A 287 4.26 3.22 -15.55
CA TYR A 287 3.33 4.33 -15.74
C TYR A 287 2.39 4.00 -16.90
N THR A 288 1.25 3.39 -16.61
CA THR A 288 0.32 2.90 -17.62
C THR A 288 -1.10 2.83 -17.05
N ASP A 289 -2.07 3.32 -17.82
CA ASP A 289 -3.48 3.06 -17.58
C ASP A 289 -3.84 1.66 -18.09
N THR A 290 -4.01 0.73 -17.15
CA THR A 290 -4.30 -0.68 -17.47
C THR A 290 -5.69 -0.89 -18.09
N LEU A 291 -6.60 0.08 -17.99
CA LEU A 291 -7.92 0.03 -18.62
C LEU A 291 -7.92 0.59 -20.05
N SER A 292 -6.84 1.25 -20.46
CA SER A 292 -6.73 1.92 -21.76
C SER A 292 -6.17 1.00 -22.84
N LYS A 293 -6.38 1.42 -24.10
CA LYS A 293 -5.80 0.77 -25.31
C LYS A 293 -4.27 0.74 -25.34
N LYS A 294 -3.60 1.46 -24.43
CA LYS A 294 -2.14 1.47 -24.30
C LYS A 294 -1.61 0.30 -23.49
N PHE A 295 -2.48 -0.43 -22.81
CA PHE A 295 -2.08 -1.58 -22.02
C PHE A 295 -1.48 -2.67 -22.90
N ASN A 296 -0.35 -3.22 -22.47
CA ASN A 296 0.34 -4.28 -23.20
C ASN A 296 -0.42 -5.60 -23.11
N HIS A 297 -1.03 -6.04 -24.20
CA HIS A 297 -1.81 -7.29 -24.25
C HIS A 297 -0.95 -8.55 -24.00
N ALA A 298 0.38 -8.48 -24.09
CA ALA A 298 1.26 -9.60 -23.72
C ALA A 298 1.20 -9.93 -22.22
N GLU A 299 0.68 -9.01 -21.40
CA GLU A 299 0.47 -9.23 -19.96
C GLU A 299 -0.82 -9.99 -19.64
N LEU A 300 -1.72 -10.13 -20.60
CA LEU A 300 -2.98 -10.86 -20.41
C LEU A 300 -2.74 -12.35 -20.23
N GLY A 301 -3.41 -12.92 -19.24
CA GLY A 301 -3.32 -14.36 -18.96
C GLY A 301 -1.97 -14.83 -18.41
N THR A 302 -1.17 -13.94 -17.83
CA THR A 302 0.19 -14.27 -17.37
C THR A 302 0.37 -14.29 -15.84
N TYR A 303 -0.53 -13.66 -15.07
CA TYR A 303 -0.37 -13.53 -13.62
C TYR A 303 -0.94 -14.74 -12.87
N ASP A 304 -0.14 -15.25 -11.93
CA ASP A 304 -0.57 -16.28 -10.97
C ASP A 304 -1.43 -15.69 -9.87
N THR A 305 -1.05 -14.50 -9.41
CA THR A 305 -1.73 -13.79 -8.33
C THR A 305 -1.89 -12.32 -8.69
N ILE A 306 -3.09 -11.78 -8.45
CA ILE A 306 -3.34 -10.34 -8.50
C ILE A 306 -3.93 -9.90 -7.16
N LEU A 307 -3.32 -8.86 -6.59
CA LEU A 307 -3.77 -8.22 -5.37
C LEU A 307 -3.99 -6.74 -5.68
N ALA A 308 -5.19 -6.22 -5.43
CA ALA A 308 -5.47 -4.85 -5.84
C ALA A 308 -6.55 -4.17 -4.97
N ASN A 309 -6.38 -2.87 -4.80
CA ASN A 309 -7.42 -1.97 -4.33
C ASN A 309 -7.66 -0.88 -5.37
N PRO A 310 -8.42 -1.18 -6.46
CA PRO A 310 -8.66 -0.22 -7.52
C PRO A 310 -9.46 0.99 -7.03
N PRO A 311 -9.47 2.12 -7.78
CA PRO A 311 -10.31 3.27 -7.46
C PRO A 311 -11.79 2.90 -7.31
N PHE A 312 -12.42 3.35 -6.22
CA PHE A 312 -13.83 3.00 -5.88
C PHE A 312 -14.85 3.69 -6.77
N THR A 313 -14.45 4.79 -7.41
CA THR A 313 -15.30 5.58 -8.31
C THR A 313 -14.44 6.19 -9.41
N GLY A 314 -14.99 6.24 -10.60
CA GLY A 314 -14.36 6.89 -11.74
C GLY A 314 -15.11 6.58 -13.02
N ASN A 315 -14.91 7.44 -14.03
CA ASN A 315 -15.45 7.21 -15.37
C ASN A 315 -14.37 7.50 -16.40
N LEU A 316 -14.18 6.56 -17.30
CA LEU A 316 -13.29 6.72 -18.45
C LEU A 316 -14.03 7.22 -19.68
N ASN A 317 -13.31 7.90 -20.57
CA ASN A 317 -13.80 8.18 -21.90
C ASN A 317 -13.94 6.89 -22.70
N LYS A 318 -15.12 6.64 -23.26
CA LYS A 318 -15.37 5.42 -24.07
C LYS A 318 -14.31 5.15 -25.15
N GLY A 319 -13.79 6.22 -25.76
CA GLY A 319 -12.78 6.13 -26.82
C GLY A 319 -11.40 5.64 -26.35
N GLU A 320 -11.12 5.73 -25.05
CA GLU A 320 -9.82 5.35 -24.44
C GLU A 320 -9.85 3.93 -23.88
N ILE A 321 -11.05 3.41 -23.57
CA ILE A 321 -11.20 2.05 -23.03
C ILE A 321 -10.68 1.01 -24.04
N ASP A 322 -9.93 0.05 -23.55
CA ASP A 322 -9.44 -1.09 -24.31
C ASP A 322 -10.59 -2.06 -24.66
N SER A 323 -11.37 -1.69 -25.67
CA SER A 323 -12.53 -2.46 -26.12
C SER A 323 -12.18 -3.77 -26.86
N GLU A 324 -10.90 -4.07 -27.06
CA GLU A 324 -10.47 -5.36 -27.63
C GLU A 324 -10.45 -6.46 -26.56
N THR A 325 -10.23 -6.08 -25.30
CA THR A 325 -10.06 -7.04 -24.19
C THR A 325 -11.05 -6.82 -23.04
N LEU A 326 -11.75 -5.68 -23.00
CA LEU A 326 -12.79 -5.34 -22.03
C LEU A 326 -14.15 -5.25 -22.74
N ASN A 327 -15.08 -6.11 -22.33
CA ASN A 327 -16.36 -6.30 -22.98
C ASN A 327 -17.54 -5.69 -22.20
N LEU A 328 -17.33 -5.33 -20.92
CA LEU A 328 -18.37 -4.72 -20.11
C LEU A 328 -18.82 -3.37 -20.70
N SER A 329 -20.11 -3.24 -20.97
CA SER A 329 -20.68 -2.02 -21.54
C SER A 329 -20.83 -0.94 -20.47
N THR A 330 -19.71 -0.41 -19.98
CA THR A 330 -19.65 0.61 -18.94
C THR A 330 -18.45 1.52 -19.10
N THR A 331 -18.48 2.68 -18.45
CA THR A 331 -17.32 3.59 -18.28
C THR A 331 -16.84 3.62 -16.84
N LYS A 332 -17.52 2.90 -15.94
CA LYS A 332 -17.20 2.87 -14.50
C LYS A 332 -15.94 2.08 -14.25
N THR A 333 -14.94 2.74 -13.68
CA THR A 333 -13.62 2.14 -13.45
C THR A 333 -13.68 0.94 -12.51
N GLU A 334 -14.49 1.00 -11.46
CA GLU A 334 -14.65 -0.09 -10.48
C GLU A 334 -15.13 -1.41 -11.11
N LEU A 335 -15.93 -1.35 -12.16
CA LEU A 335 -16.38 -2.55 -12.90
C LEU A 335 -15.35 -3.01 -13.93
N LEU A 336 -14.74 -2.07 -14.66
CA LEU A 336 -13.71 -2.38 -15.65
C LEU A 336 -12.47 -3.01 -15.02
N PHE A 337 -12.11 -2.64 -13.79
CA PHE A 337 -11.00 -3.27 -13.07
C PHE A 337 -11.27 -4.73 -12.73
N ILE A 338 -12.51 -5.12 -12.40
CA ILE A 338 -12.87 -6.54 -12.20
C ILE A 338 -12.57 -7.34 -13.47
N GLU A 339 -13.01 -6.84 -14.63
CA GLU A 339 -12.78 -7.51 -15.91
C GLU A 339 -11.29 -7.49 -16.28
N ARG A 340 -10.58 -6.37 -16.06
CA ARG A 340 -9.13 -6.28 -16.31
C ARG A 340 -8.34 -7.28 -15.46
N ILE A 341 -8.64 -7.37 -14.18
CA ILE A 341 -8.00 -8.34 -13.28
C ILE A 341 -8.26 -9.77 -13.76
N TYR A 342 -9.51 -10.09 -14.12
CA TYR A 342 -9.84 -11.38 -14.69
C TYR A 342 -9.05 -11.67 -15.98
N THR A 343 -8.93 -10.70 -16.90
CA THR A 343 -8.20 -10.89 -18.16
C THR A 343 -6.70 -11.07 -17.94
N MET A 344 -6.09 -10.37 -16.99
CA MET A 344 -4.67 -10.50 -16.65
C MET A 344 -4.31 -11.82 -15.98
N LEU A 345 -5.20 -12.41 -15.18
CA LEU A 345 -4.96 -13.70 -14.53
C LEU A 345 -4.78 -14.81 -15.59
N ARG A 346 -3.79 -15.69 -15.36
CA ARG A 346 -3.70 -16.96 -16.08
C ARG A 346 -4.81 -17.93 -15.64
N LYS A 347 -5.03 -19.00 -16.39
CA LYS A 347 -5.92 -20.07 -15.94
C LYS A 347 -5.42 -20.67 -14.62
N GLY A 348 -6.29 -20.75 -13.62
CA GLY A 348 -5.96 -21.18 -12.25
C GLY A 348 -5.29 -20.10 -11.39
N GLY A 349 -5.05 -18.90 -11.92
CA GLY A 349 -4.57 -17.77 -11.14
C GLY A 349 -5.64 -17.21 -10.20
N THR A 350 -5.24 -16.66 -9.06
CA THR A 350 -6.13 -16.18 -7.99
C THR A 350 -5.99 -14.68 -7.79
N ALA A 351 -7.11 -13.98 -7.63
CA ALA A 351 -7.13 -12.59 -7.24
C ALA A 351 -7.73 -12.39 -5.83
N GLY A 352 -7.16 -11.41 -5.11
CA GLY A 352 -7.75 -10.79 -3.92
C GLY A 352 -7.94 -9.31 -4.18
N ILE A 353 -9.18 -8.86 -4.30
CA ILE A 353 -9.49 -7.48 -4.67
C ILE A 353 -10.41 -6.80 -3.67
N ILE A 354 -10.18 -5.50 -3.47
CA ILE A 354 -11.06 -4.66 -2.66
C ILE A 354 -11.97 -3.86 -3.59
N ILE A 355 -13.26 -3.90 -3.31
CA ILE A 355 -14.28 -3.18 -4.09
C ILE A 355 -15.25 -2.43 -3.17
N PRO A 356 -15.90 -1.36 -3.64
CA PRO A 356 -17.01 -0.77 -2.90
C PRO A 356 -18.21 -1.73 -2.86
N GLN A 357 -18.89 -1.83 -1.71
CA GLN A 357 -20.02 -2.76 -1.55
C GLN A 357 -21.14 -2.54 -2.58
N GLY A 358 -21.28 -1.33 -3.13
CA GLY A 358 -22.23 -1.05 -4.20
C GLY A 358 -22.10 -1.95 -5.43
N VAL A 359 -20.94 -2.55 -5.67
CA VAL A 359 -20.73 -3.52 -6.73
C VAL A 359 -21.44 -4.84 -6.45
N LEU A 360 -21.59 -5.22 -5.18
CA LEU A 360 -22.19 -6.49 -4.77
C LEU A 360 -23.69 -6.59 -5.12
N PHE A 361 -24.42 -5.46 -5.07
CA PHE A 361 -25.88 -5.42 -5.23
C PHE A 361 -26.40 -4.46 -6.32
N GLY A 362 -25.51 -3.76 -7.03
CA GLY A 362 -25.92 -2.87 -8.11
C GLY A 362 -26.79 -3.59 -9.15
N THR A 363 -27.96 -3.01 -9.51
CA THR A 363 -28.95 -3.65 -10.39
C THR A 363 -28.78 -3.33 -11.87
N ALA A 364 -27.95 -2.32 -12.22
CA ALA A 364 -27.68 -2.00 -13.61
C ALA A 364 -26.94 -3.16 -14.30
N LYS A 365 -27.24 -3.38 -15.59
CA LYS A 365 -26.75 -4.51 -16.39
C LYS A 365 -25.23 -4.73 -16.22
N ALA A 366 -24.42 -3.69 -16.28
CA ALA A 366 -22.96 -3.80 -16.17
C ALA A 366 -22.48 -4.33 -14.79
N PHE A 367 -23.19 -4.04 -13.70
CA PHE A 367 -22.90 -4.59 -12.37
C PHE A 367 -23.18 -6.08 -12.32
N VAL A 368 -24.32 -6.51 -12.87
CA VAL A 368 -24.69 -7.93 -12.94
C VAL A 368 -23.69 -8.70 -13.83
N GLU A 369 -23.31 -8.14 -14.98
CA GLU A 369 -22.31 -8.75 -15.86
C GLU A 369 -20.94 -8.86 -15.20
N ALA A 370 -20.49 -7.87 -14.45
CA ALA A 370 -19.25 -7.93 -13.67
C ALA A 370 -19.29 -9.05 -12.61
N ARG A 371 -20.42 -9.22 -11.90
CA ARG A 371 -20.60 -10.34 -10.95
C ARG A 371 -20.65 -11.70 -11.63
N LYS A 372 -21.18 -11.79 -12.85
CA LYS A 372 -21.18 -13.03 -13.63
C LYS A 372 -19.77 -13.48 -13.99
N ILE A 373 -18.83 -12.58 -14.30
CA ILE A 373 -17.42 -12.94 -14.53
C ILE A 373 -16.86 -13.70 -13.31
N MET A 374 -17.20 -13.29 -12.10
CA MET A 374 -16.70 -13.90 -10.88
C MET A 374 -17.41 -15.23 -10.53
N ILE A 375 -18.70 -15.37 -10.90
CA ILE A 375 -19.52 -16.54 -10.56
C ILE A 375 -19.51 -17.61 -11.66
N GLU A 376 -19.59 -17.19 -12.94
CA GLU A 376 -19.73 -18.11 -14.07
C GLU A 376 -18.38 -18.48 -14.69
N ASP A 377 -17.48 -17.49 -14.84
CA ASP A 377 -16.19 -17.65 -15.53
C ASP A 377 -15.03 -17.91 -14.56
N SER A 378 -15.29 -17.82 -13.25
CA SER A 378 -14.32 -18.02 -12.17
C SER A 378 -14.91 -18.87 -11.05
N GLN A 379 -14.06 -19.27 -10.11
CA GLN A 379 -14.48 -19.77 -8.81
C GLN A 379 -14.42 -18.60 -7.81
N LEU A 380 -15.56 -18.00 -7.50
CA LEU A 380 -15.65 -17.06 -6.39
C LEU A 380 -15.60 -17.83 -5.07
N LYS A 381 -14.49 -17.66 -4.34
CA LYS A 381 -14.24 -18.40 -3.09
C LYS A 381 -14.81 -17.71 -1.86
N ALA A 382 -14.70 -16.36 -1.82
CA ALA A 382 -15.12 -15.60 -0.66
C ALA A 382 -15.59 -14.19 -1.01
N VAL A 383 -16.57 -13.71 -0.23
CA VAL A 383 -17.02 -12.33 -0.13
C VAL A 383 -16.91 -11.92 1.33
N ILE A 384 -15.97 -11.02 1.67
CA ILE A 384 -15.75 -10.55 3.03
C ILE A 384 -16.12 -9.08 3.07
N THR A 385 -17.22 -8.74 3.73
CA THR A 385 -17.67 -7.35 3.84
C THR A 385 -16.97 -6.66 5.00
N MET A 386 -16.53 -5.42 4.77
CA MET A 386 -15.89 -4.56 5.74
C MET A 386 -16.78 -3.34 6.02
N PRO A 387 -16.91 -2.90 7.28
CA PRO A 387 -17.77 -1.77 7.63
C PRO A 387 -17.26 -0.45 7.03
N SER A 388 -18.15 0.51 6.91
CA SER A 388 -17.74 1.89 6.59
C SER A 388 -16.79 2.42 7.66
N GLY A 389 -15.74 3.13 7.24
CA GLY A 389 -14.74 3.67 8.16
C GLY A 389 -13.41 2.92 8.18
N VAL A 390 -13.31 1.70 7.65
CA VAL A 390 -12.02 0.97 7.52
C VAL A 390 -11.01 1.78 6.70
N PHE A 391 -11.46 2.51 5.69
CA PHE A 391 -10.62 3.34 4.81
C PHE A 391 -10.61 4.83 5.18
N LYS A 392 -11.12 5.20 6.36
CA LYS A 392 -11.02 6.59 6.82
C LYS A 392 -9.56 6.95 7.18
N PRO A 393 -9.17 8.21 7.01
CA PRO A 393 -10.00 9.35 6.59
C PRO A 393 -10.25 9.46 5.07
N TYR A 394 -9.76 8.53 4.24
CA TYR A 394 -9.78 8.61 2.76
C TYR A 394 -11.17 8.35 2.16
N ALA A 395 -11.84 7.31 2.64
CA ALA A 395 -13.16 6.92 2.16
C ALA A 395 -14.05 6.48 3.32
N GLY A 396 -15.27 7.03 3.35
CA GLY A 396 -16.32 6.62 4.30
C GLY A 396 -17.23 5.53 3.76
N VAL A 397 -16.91 4.91 2.61
CA VAL A 397 -17.74 3.87 1.99
C VAL A 397 -17.45 2.50 2.56
N ALA A 398 -18.49 1.69 2.71
CA ALA A 398 -18.33 0.28 3.02
C ALA A 398 -17.76 -0.47 1.82
N THR A 399 -16.84 -1.38 2.08
CA THR A 399 -16.09 -2.13 1.07
C THR A 399 -16.20 -3.63 1.28
N ALA A 400 -15.76 -4.40 0.30
CA ALA A 400 -15.67 -5.85 0.42
C ALA A 400 -14.37 -6.36 -0.22
N VAL A 401 -13.83 -7.43 0.34
CA VAL A 401 -12.78 -8.23 -0.27
C VAL A 401 -13.43 -9.37 -1.04
N LEU A 402 -13.06 -9.52 -2.31
CA LEU A 402 -13.43 -10.66 -3.14
C LEU A 402 -12.20 -11.51 -3.41
N ILE A 403 -12.33 -12.83 -3.23
CA ILE A 403 -11.29 -13.79 -3.57
C ILE A 403 -11.84 -14.75 -4.61
N PHE A 404 -11.24 -14.77 -5.80
CA PHE A 404 -11.66 -15.64 -6.89
C PHE A 404 -10.48 -16.21 -7.69
N THR A 405 -10.69 -17.39 -8.27
CA THR A 405 -9.71 -18.07 -9.13
C THR A 405 -10.26 -18.20 -10.54
N LYS A 406 -9.53 -17.73 -11.54
CA LYS A 406 -9.91 -17.80 -12.95
C LYS A 406 -10.05 -19.25 -13.41
N THR A 407 -11.10 -19.54 -14.15
CA THR A 407 -11.43 -20.88 -14.70
C THR A 407 -11.70 -21.98 -13.67
N GLY A 408 -12.01 -21.61 -12.43
CA GLY A 408 -12.63 -22.52 -11.46
C GLY A 408 -14.14 -22.61 -11.68
N GLN A 409 -14.77 -23.54 -10.99
CA GLN A 409 -16.23 -23.62 -10.91
C GLN A 409 -16.67 -23.12 -9.55
N THR A 410 -17.61 -22.18 -9.52
CA THR A 410 -18.27 -21.76 -8.29
C THR A 410 -19.40 -22.74 -8.00
N ASP A 411 -19.31 -23.46 -6.88
CA ASP A 411 -20.39 -24.27 -6.33
C ASP A 411 -21.05 -23.55 -5.15
N ASP A 412 -20.26 -23.16 -4.18
CA ASP A 412 -20.64 -22.41 -3.01
C ASP A 412 -19.68 -21.24 -2.78
N VAL A 413 -20.20 -20.10 -2.31
CA VAL A 413 -19.43 -18.92 -1.96
C VAL A 413 -19.45 -18.72 -0.45
N TRP A 414 -18.29 -18.54 0.17
CA TRP A 414 -18.17 -18.23 1.58
C TRP A 414 -18.35 -16.73 1.81
N PHE A 415 -19.28 -16.38 2.68
CA PHE A 415 -19.58 -15.00 3.08
C PHE A 415 -19.12 -14.76 4.51
N TYR A 416 -18.54 -13.59 4.76
CA TYR A 416 -18.16 -13.15 6.09
C TYR A 416 -18.46 -11.66 6.26
N GLU A 417 -19.05 -11.29 7.43
CA GLU A 417 -19.29 -9.90 7.80
C GLU A 417 -18.34 -9.46 8.90
N MET A 418 -17.43 -8.53 8.58
CA MET A 418 -16.56 -7.90 9.58
C MET A 418 -17.30 -6.76 10.28
N GLU A 419 -17.14 -6.65 11.60
CA GLU A 419 -17.60 -5.53 12.42
C GLU A 419 -16.50 -4.52 12.69
N GLY A 420 -15.23 -4.94 12.67
CA GLY A 420 -14.08 -4.05 12.85
C GLY A 420 -12.76 -4.71 12.49
N ASP A 421 -11.76 -3.87 12.31
CA ASP A 421 -10.42 -4.22 11.87
C ASP A 421 -9.33 -3.95 12.91
N GLY A 422 -9.72 -3.78 14.18
CA GLY A 422 -8.81 -3.47 15.29
C GLY A 422 -8.61 -1.98 15.53
N LEU A 423 -9.27 -1.12 14.72
CA LEU A 423 -9.23 0.33 14.88
C LEU A 423 -10.64 0.90 14.97
N THR A 424 -10.78 2.10 15.55
CA THR A 424 -12.06 2.82 15.53
C THR A 424 -12.45 3.20 14.10
N LEU A 425 -13.75 3.20 13.81
CA LEU A 425 -14.28 3.48 12.46
C LEU A 425 -14.51 4.99 12.21
N ASP A 426 -13.95 5.84 13.04
CA ASP A 426 -13.93 7.30 12.88
C ASP A 426 -12.63 7.78 12.18
N ASP A 427 -12.50 9.09 11.96
CA ASP A 427 -11.35 9.66 11.24
C ASP A 427 -10.02 9.56 12.03
N LYS A 428 -10.09 9.25 13.34
CA LYS A 428 -8.89 9.15 14.19
C LYS A 428 -8.23 7.78 14.14
N ARG A 429 -8.97 6.74 13.75
CA ARG A 429 -8.47 5.36 13.59
C ARG A 429 -7.61 4.89 14.78
N GLN A 430 -8.12 5.05 16.01
CA GLN A 430 -7.45 4.63 17.25
C GLN A 430 -7.67 3.14 17.50
N ASP A 431 -6.81 2.54 18.33
CA ASP A 431 -6.92 1.13 18.69
C ASP A 431 -8.30 0.79 19.24
N SER A 432 -8.85 -0.34 18.80
CA SER A 432 -10.17 -0.88 19.19
C SER A 432 -10.06 -2.36 19.50
N ASN A 433 -10.87 -2.81 20.45
CA ASN A 433 -10.96 -4.22 20.81
C ASN A 433 -11.79 -5.04 19.79
N VAL A 434 -12.45 -4.36 18.84
CA VAL A 434 -13.24 -5.04 17.78
C VAL A 434 -12.29 -5.28 16.59
N ASN A 435 -11.76 -6.50 16.54
CA ASN A 435 -10.81 -6.93 15.49
C ASN A 435 -11.20 -8.32 14.99
N ASP A 436 -11.79 -8.37 13.82
CA ASP A 436 -12.21 -9.61 13.18
C ASP A 436 -11.15 -10.24 12.28
N ILE A 437 -10.02 -9.58 12.03
CA ILE A 437 -9.00 -10.07 11.09
C ILE A 437 -8.49 -11.47 11.45
N PRO A 438 -8.12 -11.76 12.72
CA PRO A 438 -7.69 -13.12 13.09
C PRO A 438 -8.80 -14.16 12.88
N ASP A 439 -10.04 -13.82 13.22
CA ASP A 439 -11.21 -14.72 13.05
C ASP A 439 -11.53 -14.98 11.58
N VAL A 440 -11.43 -13.95 10.72
CA VAL A 440 -11.57 -14.10 9.25
C VAL A 440 -10.57 -15.10 8.71
N ILE A 441 -9.28 -14.94 9.06
CA ILE A 441 -8.20 -15.81 8.56
C ILE A 441 -8.41 -17.25 9.04
N GLU A 442 -8.63 -17.43 10.34
CA GLU A 442 -8.85 -18.77 10.93
C GLU A 442 -10.04 -19.48 10.26
N LYS A 443 -11.19 -18.82 10.18
CA LYS A 443 -12.41 -19.39 9.59
C LYS A 443 -12.29 -19.62 8.09
N TYR A 444 -11.58 -18.73 7.37
CA TYR A 444 -11.36 -18.92 5.95
C TYR A 444 -10.60 -20.21 5.65
N TYR A 445 -9.57 -20.54 6.42
CA TYR A 445 -8.82 -21.78 6.25
C TYR A 445 -9.55 -23.02 6.78
N ALA A 446 -10.36 -22.86 7.82
CA ALA A 446 -11.16 -23.96 8.40
C ALA A 446 -12.51 -24.19 7.71
N ARG A 447 -12.90 -23.32 6.73
CA ARG A 447 -14.24 -23.31 6.13
C ARG A 447 -14.61 -24.63 5.47
N ASP A 448 -15.83 -25.10 5.77
CA ASP A 448 -16.44 -26.29 5.17
C ASP A 448 -17.94 -26.02 4.88
N ALA A 449 -18.31 -26.02 3.60
CA ALA A 449 -19.68 -25.80 3.15
C ALA A 449 -20.70 -26.83 3.70
N LYS A 450 -20.25 -28.00 4.12
CA LYS A 450 -21.10 -29.03 4.71
C LYS A 450 -21.48 -28.74 6.16
N VAL A 451 -20.71 -27.92 6.85
CA VAL A 451 -20.83 -27.63 8.28
C VAL A 451 -21.39 -26.23 8.53
N GLU A 452 -21.02 -25.24 7.72
CA GLU A 452 -21.34 -23.82 7.93
C GLU A 452 -22.67 -23.42 7.24
N ASN A 453 -23.78 -23.91 7.73
CA ASN A 453 -25.14 -23.60 7.20
C ASN A 453 -25.93 -22.60 8.06
N ASN A 454 -25.30 -22.03 9.13
CA ASN A 454 -26.03 -21.13 10.03
C ASN A 454 -26.04 -19.68 9.47
N ARG A 455 -27.11 -19.31 8.81
CA ARG A 455 -27.30 -17.96 8.23
C ARG A 455 -27.40 -16.82 9.26
N LYS A 456 -27.46 -17.16 10.56
CA LYS A 456 -27.44 -16.19 11.67
C LYS A 456 -26.04 -15.89 12.17
N ALA A 457 -25.06 -16.66 11.71
CA ALA A 457 -23.65 -16.49 12.08
C ALA A 457 -22.99 -15.32 11.31
N LYS A 458 -21.77 -14.93 11.73
CA LYS A 458 -20.92 -13.96 11.04
C LYS A 458 -20.43 -14.45 9.68
N CYS A 459 -20.38 -15.77 9.48
CA CYS A 459 -20.00 -16.39 8.21
C CYS A 459 -20.90 -17.58 7.89
N PHE A 460 -21.09 -17.82 6.61
CA PHE A 460 -21.87 -18.93 6.08
C PHE A 460 -21.57 -19.13 4.59
N PHE A 461 -21.99 -20.27 4.05
CA PHE A 461 -21.93 -20.51 2.61
C PHE A 461 -23.27 -20.22 1.93
N VAL A 462 -23.21 -19.74 0.69
CA VAL A 462 -24.35 -19.57 -0.20
C VAL A 462 -24.07 -20.33 -1.49
N SER A 463 -25.01 -21.17 -1.90
CA SER A 463 -24.86 -21.93 -3.14
C SER A 463 -24.93 -21.01 -4.38
N LYS A 464 -24.24 -21.38 -5.43
CA LYS A 464 -24.33 -20.70 -6.74
C LYS A 464 -25.79 -20.63 -7.21
N ALA A 465 -26.56 -21.70 -7.04
CA ALA A 465 -27.96 -21.73 -7.46
C ALA A 465 -28.80 -20.63 -6.78
N GLU A 466 -28.62 -20.45 -5.47
CA GLU A 466 -29.28 -19.39 -4.70
C GLU A 466 -28.82 -17.98 -5.13
N ILE A 467 -27.52 -17.80 -5.43
CA ILE A 467 -26.98 -16.53 -5.93
C ILE A 467 -27.58 -16.17 -7.30
N VAL A 468 -27.71 -17.17 -8.20
CA VAL A 468 -28.30 -16.99 -9.53
C VAL A 468 -29.80 -16.65 -9.43
N GLU A 469 -30.53 -17.32 -8.52
CA GLU A 469 -31.95 -17.05 -8.25
C GLU A 469 -32.18 -15.62 -7.74
N ASN A 470 -31.19 -15.06 -7.02
CA ASN A 470 -31.19 -13.68 -6.53
C ASN A 470 -30.47 -12.69 -7.48
N ASP A 471 -30.53 -12.87 -8.80
CA ASP A 471 -29.97 -11.98 -9.81
C ASP A 471 -28.46 -11.68 -9.60
N TYR A 472 -27.69 -12.67 -9.16
CA TYR A 472 -26.27 -12.56 -8.82
C TYR A 472 -25.98 -11.54 -7.72
N ASP A 473 -26.92 -11.27 -6.82
CA ASP A 473 -26.66 -10.43 -5.65
C ASP A 473 -25.59 -11.10 -4.76
N LEU A 474 -24.58 -10.34 -4.35
CA LEU A 474 -23.49 -10.77 -3.47
C LEU A 474 -23.48 -10.02 -2.15
N SER A 475 -24.59 -9.34 -1.82
CA SER A 475 -24.74 -8.64 -0.53
C SER A 475 -24.93 -9.66 0.60
N PHE A 476 -24.15 -9.53 1.66
CA PHE A 476 -24.25 -10.39 2.83
C PHE A 476 -25.66 -10.42 3.41
N ASN A 477 -26.31 -9.25 3.48
CA ASN A 477 -27.64 -9.10 4.07
C ASN A 477 -28.77 -9.78 3.29
N THR A 478 -28.57 -10.04 1.99
CA THR A 478 -29.55 -10.79 1.17
C THR A 478 -29.72 -12.23 1.67
N TYR A 479 -28.66 -12.80 2.23
CA TYR A 479 -28.61 -14.21 2.63
C TYR A 479 -28.59 -14.40 4.14
N LYS A 480 -28.34 -13.35 4.93
CA LYS A 480 -28.32 -13.40 6.39
C LYS A 480 -29.73 -13.50 6.93
N GLU A 481 -29.96 -14.44 7.86
CA GLU A 481 -31.20 -14.50 8.64
C GLU A 481 -31.09 -13.59 9.86
N GLU A 482 -32.05 -12.68 10.01
CA GLU A 482 -32.11 -11.84 11.20
C GLU A 482 -32.50 -12.64 12.45
N VAL A 483 -31.73 -12.43 13.51
CA VAL A 483 -32.13 -12.90 14.84
C VAL A 483 -33.03 -11.84 15.44
N TYR A 484 -34.33 -12.03 15.38
CA TYR A 484 -35.25 -11.16 16.08
C TYR A 484 -35.01 -11.29 17.60
N LYS A 485 -34.26 -10.37 18.17
CA LYS A 485 -34.18 -10.17 19.61
C LYS A 485 -35.36 -9.29 19.99
N GLU A 486 -36.36 -9.88 20.64
CA GLU A 486 -37.45 -9.12 21.25
C GLU A 486 -36.82 -8.12 22.24
N ILE A 487 -36.77 -6.85 21.85
CA ILE A 487 -36.32 -5.80 22.75
C ILE A 487 -37.44 -5.60 23.76
N LYS A 488 -37.27 -6.15 24.96
CA LYS A 488 -38.14 -5.82 26.07
C LYS A 488 -37.83 -4.39 26.51
N TYR A 489 -38.65 -3.49 26.07
CA TYR A 489 -38.59 -2.12 26.55
C TYR A 489 -39.06 -2.09 28.02
N ASP A 490 -38.38 -1.32 28.84
CA ASP A 490 -38.88 -1.00 30.18
C ASP A 490 -40.25 -0.35 30.06
N GLU A 491 -41.14 -0.66 30.99
CA GLU A 491 -42.44 -0.01 31.04
C GLU A 491 -42.29 1.53 31.09
N PRO A 492 -43.17 2.29 30.44
CA PRO A 492 -43.09 3.76 30.43
C PRO A 492 -42.93 4.37 31.82
N SER A 493 -43.56 3.76 32.83
CA SER A 493 -43.42 4.17 34.24
C SER A 493 -42.01 4.02 34.82
N VAL A 494 -41.23 3.02 34.34
CA VAL A 494 -39.83 2.81 34.74
C VAL A 494 -38.92 3.80 34.04
N ILE A 495 -39.19 4.05 32.76
CA ILE A 495 -38.43 5.04 31.97
C ILE A 495 -38.64 6.45 32.56
N LEU A 496 -39.88 6.82 32.91
CA LEU A 496 -40.20 8.10 33.55
C LEU A 496 -39.47 8.26 34.89
N LYS A 497 -39.45 7.22 35.74
CA LYS A 497 -38.70 7.26 37.00
C LYS A 497 -37.18 7.46 36.81
N LYS A 498 -36.61 6.81 35.77
CA LYS A 498 -35.20 7.01 35.43
C LYS A 498 -34.93 8.44 34.96
N LEU A 499 -35.81 9.03 34.13
CA LEU A 499 -35.74 10.41 33.69
C LEU A 499 -35.83 11.40 34.88
N GLU A 500 -36.80 11.20 35.77
CA GLU A 500 -36.93 12.01 37.02
C GLU A 500 -35.67 11.92 37.91
N GLY A 501 -35.02 10.76 37.95
CA GLY A 501 -33.76 10.57 38.65
C GLY A 501 -32.63 11.43 38.03
N ILE A 502 -32.42 11.32 36.73
CA ILE A 502 -31.42 12.06 35.96
C ILE A 502 -31.67 13.59 36.09
N GLU A 503 -32.94 14.02 36.04
CA GLU A 503 -33.30 15.44 36.19
C GLU A 503 -32.91 15.97 37.59
N ARG A 504 -33.12 15.20 38.66
CA ARG A 504 -32.68 15.57 40.01
C ARG A 504 -31.17 15.67 40.12
N ASP A 505 -30.46 14.69 39.60
CA ASP A 505 -28.98 14.70 39.58
C ASP A 505 -28.44 15.94 38.85
N ILE A 506 -29.00 16.28 37.70
CA ILE A 506 -28.64 17.50 36.94
C ILE A 506 -28.91 18.75 37.76
N ILE A 507 -30.09 18.83 38.47
CA ILE A 507 -30.44 19.97 39.31
C ILE A 507 -29.46 20.11 40.50
N ASP A 508 -29.03 19.01 41.09
CA ASP A 508 -28.13 19.02 42.22
C ASP A 508 -26.70 19.36 41.81
N GLU A 509 -26.20 18.83 40.67
CA GLU A 509 -24.93 19.27 40.09
C GLU A 509 -24.92 20.76 39.71
N LEU A 510 -26.03 21.28 39.14
CA LEU A 510 -26.17 22.69 38.84
C LEU A 510 -26.17 23.58 40.10
N LYS A 511 -26.71 23.08 41.25
CA LYS A 511 -26.63 23.78 42.53
C LYS A 511 -25.19 23.82 43.07
N GLU A 512 -24.45 22.70 42.95
CA GLU A 512 -23.03 22.66 43.33
C GLU A 512 -22.20 23.66 42.51
N ILE A 513 -22.37 23.64 41.18
CA ILE A 513 -21.68 24.59 40.29
C ILE A 513 -22.01 26.05 40.67
N LYS A 514 -23.30 26.36 40.94
CA LYS A 514 -23.70 27.70 41.38
C LYS A 514 -23.12 28.12 42.74
N SER A 515 -22.77 27.15 43.59
CA SER A 515 -22.14 27.47 44.90
C SER A 515 -20.64 27.78 44.77
N LEU A 516 -20.05 27.55 43.61
CA LEU A 516 -18.64 27.83 43.32
C LEU A 516 -18.42 29.26 42.74
N PHE A 517 -19.51 29.95 42.39
CA PHE A 517 -19.53 31.34 41.91
C PHE A 517 -20.21 32.25 42.93
#